data_3c04022682dfaff32a5de3e0a46fbe32
#
_entry.id   3c04022682dfaff32a5de3e0a46fbe32
#
_cell.length_a   1.000
_cell.length_b   1.000
_cell.length_c   1.000
_cell.angle_alpha   90.00
_cell.angle_beta   90.00
_cell.angle_gamma   90.00
#
_symmetry.space_group_name_H-M   'P 1'
#
loop_
_entity.id
_entity.type
_entity.pdbx_description
1 polymer ?
#
loop_
_entity_poly.entity_id
_entity_poly.type
_entity_poly.pdbx_seq_one_letter_code
_entity_poly.pdbx_strand_id
1 'polypeptide(L)'
;MIDPPRPEAKKAVKLCGKAHIRTVMITGDHKKTAAAIAEQAGILRKDGLVFTGDELDKMSDEKLESVIDRAAVFARVSPEHKLRIVRAFKKKGHIVTMTGDGVNDAPAVKEAHIGVAMGITGTDVTKQAADVILLDDNFATLVNAVTQGRAVYANIRKFVRYLLSCNIGEVLTMFLGIVFGTPMV
;
A
#
# COMPACT_ATOMS: atom_id res chain seq x y z
N MET A 1 -26.79 12.62 6.92
CA MET A 1 -26.09 13.35 5.86
C MET A 1 -24.95 12.46 5.41
N ILE A 2 -24.83 12.16 4.11
CA ILE A 2 -23.70 11.41 3.55
C ILE A 2 -22.75 12.47 2.98
N ASP A 3 -21.54 12.53 3.49
CA ASP A 3 -20.50 13.40 2.94
C ASP A 3 -19.94 12.72 1.67
N PRO A 4 -20.07 13.31 0.48
CA PRO A 4 -19.63 12.68 -0.74
C PRO A 4 -18.09 12.57 -0.78
N PRO A 5 -17.53 11.52 -1.39
CA PRO A 5 -16.08 11.41 -1.51
C PRO A 5 -15.52 12.58 -2.33
N ARG A 6 -14.37 13.11 -1.90
CA ARG A 6 -13.66 14.18 -2.60
C ARG A 6 -13.40 13.78 -4.06
N PRO A 7 -13.59 14.66 -5.05
CA PRO A 7 -13.37 14.34 -6.46
C PRO A 7 -11.96 13.79 -6.77
N GLU A 8 -10.95 14.27 -6.02
CA GLU A 8 -9.56 13.84 -6.12
C GLU A 8 -9.39 12.37 -5.70
N ALA A 9 -10.15 11.91 -4.69
CA ALA A 9 -10.08 10.53 -4.21
C ALA A 9 -10.48 9.53 -5.29
N LYS A 10 -11.54 9.82 -6.07
CA LYS A 10 -11.98 8.98 -7.19
C LYS A 10 -10.91 8.88 -8.29
N LYS A 11 -10.25 10.00 -8.61
CA LYS A 11 -9.15 10.02 -9.59
C LYS A 11 -7.97 9.20 -9.08
N ALA A 12 -7.61 9.36 -7.80
CA ALA A 12 -6.52 8.63 -7.16
C ALA A 12 -6.78 7.11 -7.13
N VAL A 13 -7.98 6.65 -6.77
CA VAL A 13 -8.37 5.23 -6.83
C VAL A 13 -8.24 4.67 -8.24
N LYS A 14 -8.66 5.43 -9.26
CA LYS A 14 -8.49 5.03 -10.67
C LYS A 14 -7.01 4.91 -11.07
N LEU A 15 -6.16 5.81 -10.60
CA LEU A 15 -4.71 5.77 -10.84
C LEU A 15 -4.07 4.59 -10.13
N CYS A 16 -4.45 4.31 -8.86
CA CYS A 16 -4.05 3.09 -8.14
C CYS A 16 -4.36 1.84 -8.98
N GLY A 17 -5.58 1.73 -9.49
CA GLY A 17 -5.98 0.59 -10.32
C GLY A 17 -5.14 0.43 -11.59
N LYS A 18 -4.78 1.54 -12.27
CA LYS A 18 -3.86 1.52 -13.42
C LYS A 18 -2.44 1.09 -13.04
N ALA A 19 -2.03 1.39 -11.81
CA ALA A 19 -0.73 1.02 -11.27
C ALA A 19 -0.72 -0.38 -10.64
N HIS A 20 -1.79 -1.17 -10.81
CA HIS A 20 -2.00 -2.48 -10.19
C HIS A 20 -1.97 -2.44 -8.65
N ILE A 21 -2.37 -1.30 -8.06
CA ILE A 21 -2.55 -1.13 -6.63
C ILE A 21 -4.04 -1.24 -6.32
N ARG A 22 -4.39 -2.17 -5.46
CA ARG A 22 -5.75 -2.35 -5.00
C ARG A 22 -6.01 -1.43 -3.80
N THR A 23 -7.09 -0.67 -3.87
CA THR A 23 -7.57 0.16 -2.77
C THR A 23 -8.66 -0.59 -2.01
N VAL A 24 -8.59 -0.58 -0.68
CA VAL A 24 -9.57 -1.17 0.23
C VAL A 24 -10.00 -0.09 1.21
N MET A 25 -11.30 -0.01 1.47
CA MET A 25 -11.86 0.96 2.43
C MET A 25 -12.04 0.29 3.79
N ILE A 26 -11.51 0.94 4.82
CA ILE A 26 -11.69 0.53 6.23
C ILE A 26 -12.27 1.73 6.97
N THR A 27 -13.47 1.57 7.56
CA THR A 27 -14.20 2.68 8.19
C THR A 27 -14.99 2.25 9.42
N GLY A 28 -15.24 3.19 10.33
CA GLY A 28 -16.19 3.05 11.43
C GLY A 28 -17.65 3.22 11.01
N ASP A 29 -17.93 3.66 9.77
CA ASP A 29 -19.27 3.91 9.26
C ASP A 29 -20.12 2.66 9.11
N HIS A 30 -21.44 2.88 9.01
CA HIS A 30 -22.39 1.80 8.78
C HIS A 30 -22.18 1.14 7.40
N LYS A 31 -22.40 -0.20 7.32
CA LYS A 31 -22.18 -1.02 6.11
C LYS A 31 -22.76 -0.40 4.83
N LYS A 32 -24.02 0.09 4.89
CA LYS A 32 -24.71 0.69 3.72
C LYS A 32 -24.05 2.00 3.27
N THR A 33 -23.65 2.85 4.22
CA THR A 33 -22.95 4.11 3.94
C THR A 33 -21.57 3.85 3.35
N ALA A 34 -20.81 2.96 3.97
CA ALA A 34 -19.48 2.58 3.49
C ALA A 34 -19.51 1.98 2.08
N ALA A 35 -20.49 1.10 1.80
CA ALA A 35 -20.67 0.52 0.47
C ALA A 35 -21.00 1.59 -0.58
N ALA A 36 -21.93 2.50 -0.30
CA ALA A 36 -22.31 3.58 -1.22
C ALA A 36 -21.13 4.53 -1.53
N ILE A 37 -20.34 4.92 -0.51
CA ILE A 37 -19.15 5.74 -0.67
C ILE A 37 -18.08 4.99 -1.48
N ALA A 38 -17.86 3.72 -1.20
CA ALA A 38 -16.88 2.90 -1.90
C ALA A 38 -17.25 2.67 -3.38
N GLU A 39 -18.54 2.53 -3.71
CA GLU A 39 -19.03 2.49 -5.10
C GLU A 39 -18.76 3.81 -5.82
N GLN A 40 -19.12 4.95 -5.20
CA GLN A 40 -18.89 6.28 -5.76
C GLN A 40 -17.40 6.56 -5.98
N ALA A 41 -16.55 6.12 -5.05
CA ALA A 41 -15.10 6.24 -5.16
C ALA A 41 -14.47 5.27 -6.18
N GLY A 42 -15.21 4.23 -6.62
CA GLY A 42 -14.72 3.20 -7.53
C GLY A 42 -13.87 2.11 -6.85
N ILE A 43 -13.94 2.01 -5.52
CA ILE A 43 -13.28 0.97 -4.71
C ILE A 43 -14.09 -0.33 -4.76
N LEU A 44 -15.40 -0.24 -4.53
CA LEU A 44 -16.31 -1.39 -4.57
C LEU A 44 -16.72 -1.67 -6.02
N ARG A 45 -16.37 -2.86 -6.51
CA ARG A 45 -16.78 -3.39 -7.82
C ARG A 45 -17.84 -4.47 -7.63
N LYS A 46 -18.47 -4.93 -8.73
CA LYS A 46 -19.57 -5.91 -8.71
C LYS A 46 -19.28 -7.18 -7.91
N ASP A 47 -18.00 -7.64 -7.92
CA ASP A 47 -17.60 -8.87 -7.22
C ASP A 47 -16.90 -8.60 -5.86
N GLY A 48 -16.87 -7.34 -5.42
CA GLY A 48 -16.25 -6.93 -4.17
C GLY A 48 -17.10 -7.29 -2.96
N LEU A 49 -16.47 -7.84 -1.93
CA LEU A 49 -17.13 -8.20 -0.68
C LEU A 49 -17.06 -7.02 0.31
N VAL A 50 -18.14 -6.87 1.08
CA VAL A 50 -18.27 -5.88 2.15
C VAL A 50 -18.48 -6.60 3.47
N PHE A 51 -17.53 -6.48 4.39
CA PHE A 51 -17.60 -7.09 5.72
C PHE A 51 -17.88 -6.04 6.80
N THR A 52 -18.51 -6.47 7.89
CA THR A 52 -18.65 -5.67 9.11
C THR A 52 -17.73 -6.20 10.21
N GLY A 53 -17.51 -5.38 11.27
CA GLY A 53 -16.80 -5.82 12.46
C GLY A 53 -17.41 -7.09 13.06
N ASP A 54 -18.75 -7.13 13.22
CA ASP A 54 -19.47 -8.30 13.75
C ASP A 54 -19.28 -9.57 12.90
N GLU A 55 -19.16 -9.43 11.59
CA GLU A 55 -18.85 -10.54 10.68
C GLU A 55 -17.39 -11.00 10.84
N LEU A 56 -16.46 -10.06 11.07
CA LEU A 56 -15.06 -10.36 11.33
C LEU A 56 -14.86 -11.07 12.67
N ASP A 57 -15.61 -10.68 13.72
CA ASP A 57 -15.54 -11.33 15.04
C ASP A 57 -15.90 -12.82 14.99
N LYS A 58 -16.85 -13.17 14.10
CA LYS A 58 -17.30 -14.56 13.89
C LYS A 58 -16.43 -15.36 12.92
N MET A 59 -15.46 -14.71 12.29
CA MET A 59 -14.64 -15.31 11.24
C MET A 59 -13.28 -15.72 11.80
N SER A 60 -12.83 -16.95 11.54
CA SER A 60 -11.45 -17.34 11.85
C SER A 60 -10.44 -16.63 10.94
N ASP A 61 -9.16 -16.61 11.33
CA ASP A 61 -8.11 -15.97 10.53
C ASP A 61 -7.93 -16.66 9.19
N GLU A 62 -8.00 -17.99 9.13
CA GLU A 62 -7.91 -18.78 7.89
C GLU A 62 -9.06 -18.44 6.93
N LYS A 63 -10.26 -18.25 7.49
CA LYS A 63 -11.42 -17.86 6.68
C LYS A 63 -11.25 -16.44 6.14
N LEU A 64 -10.78 -15.50 6.98
CA LEU A 64 -10.49 -14.14 6.54
C LEU A 64 -9.43 -14.14 5.42
N GLU A 65 -8.33 -14.86 5.60
CA GLU A 65 -7.28 -15.01 4.59
C GLU A 65 -7.82 -15.58 3.26
N SER A 66 -8.77 -16.50 3.30
CA SER A 66 -9.35 -17.11 2.09
C SER A 66 -10.19 -16.13 1.27
N VAL A 67 -10.80 -15.11 1.89
CA VAL A 67 -11.71 -14.15 1.23
C VAL A 67 -11.12 -12.76 1.06
N ILE A 68 -9.94 -12.48 1.68
CA ILE A 68 -9.34 -11.15 1.76
C ILE A 68 -9.07 -10.53 0.37
N ASP A 69 -8.75 -11.37 -0.62
CA ASP A 69 -8.51 -10.91 -1.99
C ASP A 69 -9.75 -10.37 -2.69
N ARG A 70 -10.93 -10.68 -2.20
CA ARG A 70 -12.21 -10.18 -2.72
C ARG A 70 -12.80 -9.07 -1.85
N ALA A 71 -12.28 -8.87 -0.63
CA ALA A 71 -12.77 -7.87 0.30
C ALA A 71 -12.44 -6.46 -0.22
N ALA A 72 -13.42 -5.61 -0.44
CA ALA A 72 -13.26 -4.24 -0.89
C ALA A 72 -13.54 -3.21 0.21
N VAL A 73 -14.42 -3.56 1.17
CA VAL A 73 -14.86 -2.65 2.23
C VAL A 73 -14.96 -3.39 3.55
N PHE A 74 -14.45 -2.76 4.60
CA PHE A 74 -14.64 -3.17 5.99
C PHE A 74 -15.31 -2.03 6.76
N ALA A 75 -16.53 -2.26 7.24
CA ALA A 75 -17.39 -1.28 7.88
C ALA A 75 -17.57 -1.58 9.36
N ARG A 76 -17.76 -0.56 10.21
CA ARG A 76 -17.92 -0.71 11.67
C ARG A 76 -16.81 -1.53 12.33
N VAL A 77 -15.57 -1.28 11.95
CA VAL A 77 -14.42 -2.02 12.45
C VAL A 77 -13.79 -1.34 13.65
N SER A 78 -13.35 -2.15 14.62
CA SER A 78 -12.55 -1.73 15.77
C SER A 78 -11.07 -1.57 15.39
N PRO A 79 -10.24 -0.97 16.25
CA PRO A 79 -8.79 -0.91 16.04
C PRO A 79 -8.14 -2.30 15.87
N GLU A 80 -8.60 -3.29 16.62
CA GLU A 80 -8.12 -4.67 16.53
C GLU A 80 -8.46 -5.29 15.17
N HIS A 81 -9.66 -5.01 14.64
CA HIS A 81 -10.03 -5.45 13.31
C HIS A 81 -9.10 -4.85 12.23
N LYS A 82 -8.73 -3.55 12.34
CA LYS A 82 -7.81 -2.91 11.41
C LYS A 82 -6.46 -3.63 11.38
N LEU A 83 -5.92 -3.91 12.55
CA LEU A 83 -4.68 -4.67 12.70
C LEU A 83 -4.78 -6.08 12.10
N ARG A 84 -5.88 -6.79 12.38
CA ARG A 84 -6.15 -8.14 11.87
C ARG A 84 -6.26 -8.16 10.33
N ILE A 85 -6.92 -7.16 9.74
CA ILE A 85 -7.04 -7.00 8.28
C ILE A 85 -5.66 -6.81 7.65
N VAL A 86 -4.83 -5.92 8.20
CA VAL A 86 -3.46 -5.68 7.71
C VAL A 86 -2.64 -6.97 7.74
N ARG A 87 -2.70 -7.72 8.85
CA ARG A 87 -2.00 -9.00 9.00
C ARG A 87 -2.47 -10.05 7.99
N ALA A 88 -3.78 -10.13 7.74
CA ALA A 88 -4.33 -11.06 6.76
C ALA A 88 -3.82 -10.77 5.33
N PHE A 89 -3.76 -9.50 4.93
CA PHE A 89 -3.15 -9.13 3.65
C PHE A 89 -1.65 -9.47 3.58
N LYS A 90 -0.90 -9.20 4.67
CA LYS A 90 0.55 -9.52 4.74
C LYS A 90 0.80 -11.01 4.63
N LYS A 91 0.03 -11.85 5.31
CA LYS A 91 0.12 -13.32 5.24
C LYS A 91 -0.15 -13.86 3.84
N LYS A 92 -0.99 -13.19 3.07
CA LYS A 92 -1.23 -13.49 1.64
C LYS A 92 -0.09 -13.05 0.72
N GLY A 93 0.97 -12.44 1.24
CA GLY A 93 2.11 -11.96 0.46
C GLY A 93 1.90 -10.59 -0.20
N HIS A 94 0.84 -9.86 0.15
CA HIS A 94 0.65 -8.50 -0.36
C HIS A 94 1.56 -7.50 0.34
N ILE A 95 2.06 -6.53 -0.41
CA ILE A 95 2.69 -5.33 0.16
C ILE A 95 1.56 -4.37 0.53
N VAL A 96 1.45 -4.08 1.82
CA VAL A 96 0.34 -3.33 2.40
C VAL A 96 0.79 -1.93 2.79
N THR A 97 0.07 -0.92 2.30
CA THR A 97 0.13 0.45 2.81
C THR A 97 -1.13 0.72 3.61
N MET A 98 -1.00 1.18 4.84
CA MET A 98 -2.12 1.58 5.70
C MET A 98 -2.09 3.07 5.93
N THR A 99 -3.21 3.75 5.66
CA THR A 99 -3.40 5.17 5.97
C THR A 99 -4.25 5.31 7.21
N GLY A 100 -3.90 6.26 8.09
CA GLY A 100 -4.66 6.53 9.30
C GLY A 100 -4.47 7.97 9.79
N ASP A 101 -5.43 8.46 10.57
CA ASP A 101 -5.42 9.80 11.17
C ASP A 101 -5.62 9.76 12.70
N GLY A 102 -6.25 8.73 13.23
CA GLY A 102 -6.59 8.57 14.64
C GLY A 102 -5.62 7.70 15.43
N VAL A 103 -5.57 7.90 16.74
CA VAL A 103 -4.83 7.03 17.69
C VAL A 103 -5.17 5.56 17.48
N ASN A 104 -6.42 5.27 17.16
CA ASN A 104 -6.93 3.93 16.92
C ASN A 104 -6.37 3.27 15.65
N ASP A 105 -5.75 4.04 14.77
CA ASP A 105 -5.12 3.54 13.54
C ASP A 105 -3.64 3.21 13.73
N ALA A 106 -3.00 3.79 14.74
CA ALA A 106 -1.57 3.68 14.95
C ALA A 106 -1.05 2.23 14.99
N PRO A 107 -1.71 1.26 15.66
CA PRO A 107 -1.27 -0.15 15.62
C PRO A 107 -1.29 -0.75 14.22
N ALA A 108 -2.32 -0.47 13.43
CA ALA A 108 -2.46 -0.97 12.05
C ALA A 108 -1.50 -0.26 11.08
N VAL A 109 -1.29 1.06 11.27
CA VAL A 109 -0.30 1.86 10.54
C VAL A 109 1.10 1.31 10.78
N LYS A 110 1.47 1.05 12.04
CA LYS A 110 2.77 0.48 12.42
C LYS A 110 2.99 -0.95 11.90
N GLU A 111 1.92 -1.75 11.84
CA GLU A 111 1.98 -3.14 11.36
C GLU A 111 2.14 -3.22 9.84
N ALA A 112 1.69 -2.24 9.07
CA ALA A 112 1.77 -2.25 7.61
C ALA A 112 3.22 -2.30 7.11
N HIS A 113 3.44 -2.59 5.83
CA HIS A 113 4.76 -2.45 5.22
C HIS A 113 5.14 -0.98 5.02
N ILE A 114 4.14 -0.13 4.81
CA ILE A 114 4.29 1.31 4.71
C ILE A 114 3.11 1.93 5.47
N GLY A 115 3.40 2.50 6.63
CA GLY A 115 2.44 3.28 7.41
C GLY A 115 2.39 4.72 6.92
N VAL A 116 1.18 5.25 6.73
CA VAL A 116 0.97 6.63 6.28
C VAL A 116 0.05 7.35 7.24
N ALA A 117 0.50 8.48 7.76
CA ALA A 117 -0.31 9.36 8.62
C ALA A 117 -0.74 10.63 7.88
N MET A 118 -1.90 11.16 8.24
CA MET A 118 -2.34 12.48 7.83
C MET A 118 -1.56 13.56 8.56
N GLY A 119 -1.12 14.60 7.87
CA GLY A 119 -0.27 15.67 8.41
C GLY A 119 -1.07 16.73 9.16
N ILE A 120 -2.26 17.08 8.67
CA ILE A 120 -3.14 18.12 9.25
C ILE A 120 -4.05 17.49 10.31
N THR A 121 -4.82 16.46 9.94
CA THR A 121 -5.81 15.83 10.83
C THR A 121 -5.23 14.72 11.69
N GLY A 122 -4.05 14.17 11.32
CA GLY A 122 -3.43 13.07 12.02
C GLY A 122 -2.95 13.42 13.42
N THR A 123 -3.16 12.51 14.38
CA THR A 123 -2.65 12.63 15.75
C THR A 123 -1.14 12.38 15.80
N ASP A 124 -0.48 12.95 16.81
CA ASP A 124 0.97 12.75 17.00
C ASP A 124 1.34 11.27 17.14
N VAL A 125 0.48 10.48 17.79
CA VAL A 125 0.68 9.04 17.96
C VAL A 125 0.70 8.33 16.60
N THR A 126 -0.21 8.68 15.69
CA THR A 126 -0.27 8.09 14.35
C THR A 126 0.91 8.55 13.50
N LYS A 127 1.30 9.83 13.61
CA LYS A 127 2.49 10.37 12.92
C LYS A 127 3.77 9.69 13.37
N GLN A 128 3.93 9.41 14.67
CA GLN A 128 5.10 8.66 15.19
C GLN A 128 5.12 7.19 14.76
N ALA A 129 3.96 6.59 14.50
CA ALA A 129 3.84 5.21 14.05
C ALA A 129 4.07 5.05 12.54
N ALA A 130 3.95 6.13 11.76
CA ALA A 130 3.98 6.12 10.30
C ALA A 130 5.39 6.27 9.73
N ASP A 131 5.60 5.70 8.56
CA ASP A 131 6.83 5.86 7.74
C ASP A 131 6.74 7.10 6.86
N VAL A 132 5.53 7.55 6.50
CA VAL A 132 5.25 8.69 5.62
C VAL A 132 4.16 9.56 6.23
N ILE A 133 4.32 10.88 6.14
CA ILE A 133 3.31 11.86 6.56
C ILE A 133 2.84 12.65 5.34
N LEU A 134 1.53 12.64 5.07
CA LEU A 134 0.90 13.42 4.01
C LEU A 134 0.57 14.83 4.52
N LEU A 135 1.40 15.81 4.20
CA LEU A 135 1.28 17.19 4.71
C LEU A 135 -0.01 17.91 4.26
N ASP A 136 -0.63 17.45 3.19
CA ASP A 136 -1.84 18.02 2.58
C ASP A 136 -3.11 17.18 2.82
N ASP A 137 -3.01 16.10 3.59
CA ASP A 137 -4.09 15.13 3.84
C ASP A 137 -4.76 14.62 2.55
N ASN A 138 -4.03 14.59 1.45
CA ASN A 138 -4.56 14.24 0.14
C ASN A 138 -4.08 12.87 -0.32
N PHE A 139 -5.03 11.94 -0.44
CA PHE A 139 -4.73 10.59 -0.94
C PHE A 139 -4.11 10.59 -2.36
N ALA A 140 -4.38 11.60 -3.19
CA ALA A 140 -3.77 11.71 -4.52
C ALA A 140 -2.25 11.93 -4.45
N THR A 141 -1.76 12.61 -3.42
CA THR A 141 -0.33 12.81 -3.17
C THR A 141 0.38 11.49 -2.90
N LEU A 142 -0.26 10.56 -2.18
CA LEU A 142 0.26 9.21 -1.98
C LEU A 142 0.48 8.48 -3.33
N VAL A 143 -0.46 8.60 -4.25
CA VAL A 143 -0.35 7.97 -5.59
C VAL A 143 0.83 8.55 -6.37
N ASN A 144 1.04 9.87 -6.27
CA ASN A 144 2.20 10.52 -6.87
C ASN A 144 3.52 10.03 -6.25
N ALA A 145 3.57 9.89 -4.92
CA ALA A 145 4.73 9.34 -4.21
C ALA A 145 5.07 7.92 -4.68
N VAL A 146 4.06 7.06 -4.84
CA VAL A 146 4.26 5.70 -5.40
C VAL A 146 4.85 5.75 -6.81
N THR A 147 4.35 6.66 -7.66
CA THR A 147 4.84 6.80 -9.04
C THR A 147 6.30 7.24 -9.06
N GLN A 148 6.66 8.23 -8.23
CA GLN A 148 8.04 8.71 -8.11
C GLN A 148 8.96 7.63 -7.53
N GLY A 149 8.52 6.93 -6.48
CA GLY A 149 9.27 5.81 -5.88
C GLY A 149 9.59 4.71 -6.89
N ARG A 150 8.64 4.35 -7.76
CA ARG A 150 8.88 3.39 -8.86
C ARG A 150 9.91 3.90 -9.87
N ALA A 151 9.91 5.20 -10.20
CA ALA A 151 10.89 5.81 -11.08
C ALA A 151 12.30 5.79 -10.44
N VAL A 152 12.41 6.15 -9.16
CA VAL A 152 13.66 6.08 -8.40
C VAL A 152 14.20 4.64 -8.37
N TYR A 153 13.36 3.67 -8.05
CA TYR A 153 13.74 2.25 -8.05
C TYR A 153 14.23 1.78 -9.43
N ALA A 154 13.56 2.19 -10.51
CA ALA A 154 13.99 1.86 -11.87
C ALA A 154 15.36 2.45 -12.20
N ASN A 155 15.64 3.68 -11.74
CA ASN A 155 16.95 4.32 -11.93
C ASN A 155 18.04 3.63 -11.11
N ILE A 156 17.79 3.27 -9.86
CA ILE A 156 18.71 2.49 -9.03
C ILE A 156 19.05 1.16 -9.71
N ARG A 157 18.05 0.44 -10.22
CA ARG A 157 18.27 -0.82 -10.96
C ARG A 157 19.17 -0.63 -12.20
N LYS A 158 18.96 0.44 -12.97
CA LYS A 158 19.80 0.76 -14.13
C LYS A 158 21.24 1.02 -13.70
N PHE A 159 21.44 1.82 -12.65
CA PHE A 159 22.75 2.15 -12.11
C PHE A 159 23.49 0.90 -11.61
N VAL A 160 22.84 0.06 -10.81
CA VAL A 160 23.42 -1.19 -10.33
C VAL A 160 23.81 -2.11 -11.48
N ARG A 161 22.95 -2.26 -12.49
CA ARG A 161 23.26 -3.07 -13.70
C ARG A 161 24.48 -2.51 -14.44
N TYR A 162 24.56 -1.19 -14.59
CA TYR A 162 25.69 -0.54 -15.23
C TYR A 162 27.00 -0.84 -14.49
N LEU A 163 27.04 -0.62 -13.17
CA LEU A 163 28.21 -0.91 -12.36
C LEU A 163 28.66 -2.37 -12.44
N LEU A 164 27.70 -3.30 -12.31
CA LEU A 164 28.01 -4.73 -12.41
C LEU A 164 28.53 -5.09 -13.80
N SER A 165 27.96 -4.52 -14.85
CA SER A 165 28.41 -4.78 -16.23
C SER A 165 29.83 -4.28 -16.47
N CYS A 166 30.18 -3.08 -15.97
CA CYS A 166 31.55 -2.55 -16.05
C CYS A 166 32.52 -3.46 -15.30
N ASN A 167 32.24 -3.79 -14.04
CA ASN A 167 33.15 -4.61 -13.23
C ASN A 167 33.34 -6.02 -13.83
N ILE A 168 32.25 -6.64 -14.32
CA ILE A 168 32.33 -7.95 -15.00
C ILE A 168 33.16 -7.81 -16.29
N GLY A 169 32.99 -6.72 -17.04
CA GLY A 169 33.76 -6.45 -18.25
C GLY A 169 35.24 -6.33 -17.95
N GLU A 170 35.63 -5.57 -16.91
CA GLU A 170 37.03 -5.42 -16.47
C GLU A 170 37.66 -6.76 -16.06
N VAL A 171 36.96 -7.52 -15.19
CA VAL A 171 37.43 -8.84 -14.74
C VAL A 171 37.54 -9.79 -15.91
N LEU A 172 36.59 -9.81 -16.82
CA LEU A 172 36.62 -10.68 -18.01
C LEU A 172 37.77 -10.29 -18.95
N THR A 173 38.00 -9.01 -19.16
CA THR A 173 39.10 -8.52 -20.00
C THR A 173 40.44 -8.93 -19.42
N MET A 174 40.66 -8.78 -18.11
CA MET A 174 41.91 -9.24 -17.44
C MET A 174 42.04 -10.75 -17.55
N PHE A 175 40.98 -11.51 -17.31
CA PHE A 175 41.00 -12.97 -17.42
C PHE A 175 41.38 -13.44 -18.83
N LEU A 176 40.74 -12.87 -19.85
CA LEU A 176 41.04 -13.20 -21.24
C LEU A 176 42.46 -12.77 -21.63
N GLY A 177 42.92 -11.62 -21.16
CA GLY A 177 44.31 -11.17 -21.37
C GLY A 177 45.35 -12.16 -20.84
N ILE A 178 45.09 -12.72 -19.65
CA ILE A 178 45.97 -13.76 -19.06
C ILE A 178 45.90 -15.05 -19.90
N VAL A 179 44.70 -15.51 -20.28
CA VAL A 179 44.52 -16.75 -21.04
C VAL A 179 45.17 -16.67 -22.43
N PHE A 180 45.06 -15.54 -23.09
CA PHE A 180 45.59 -15.34 -24.43
C PHE A 180 47.04 -14.79 -24.45
N GLY A 181 47.66 -14.60 -23.28
CA GLY A 181 49.03 -14.13 -23.18
C GLY A 181 49.30 -12.72 -23.74
N THR A 182 48.23 -11.87 -23.76
CA THR A 182 48.39 -10.48 -24.19
C THR A 182 49.08 -9.65 -23.10
N PRO A 183 50.08 -8.80 -23.42
CA PRO A 183 50.66 -7.95 -22.40
C PRO A 183 49.62 -7.02 -21.81
N MET A 184 49.43 -7.06 -20.48
CA MET A 184 48.62 -6.06 -19.78
C MET A 184 49.33 -4.73 -19.78
N VAL A 185 48.73 -3.71 -20.38
CA VAL A 185 49.20 -2.31 -20.36
C VAL A 185 48.67 -1.62 -19.11
#